data_f477dd89d3d5e971da5653f5608e6606
#
_entry.id   f477dd89d3d5e971da5653f5608e6606
#
_cell.length_a   1.000
_cell.length_b   1.000
_cell.length_c   1.000
_cell.angle_alpha   90.00
_cell.angle_beta   90.00
_cell.angle_gamma   90.00
#
_symmetry.space_group_name_H-M   'P 1'
#
loop_
_entity.id
_entity.type
_entity.pdbx_description
1 polymer ?
#
loop_
_entity_poly.entity_id
_entity_poly.type
_entity_poly.pdbx_seq_one_letter_code
_entity_poly.pdbx_strand_id
1 'polypeptide(L)'
;MKLVFVYWGYGNAGSMLDLRGYSLAAERMGHQVSIYGPPKSAFALNYSKDVSDADAVIFVLEWTTALQFGDQLDWARLLTAVPRDRRLIIDCDGHYNEPISYGGDYNHRTMQSSAEWMGFCDSLADKIFQPTYRPRRKNVRSFLFHIYDPAWESPLNFADKEFSMIYVGHTKFRWRGMVKVLRAIEKVRDRVGRVALVGEGWGEPVDWMEWDEHKANYYVDRAYLKKICVDALPPVPFQEVAATINKGVFNPVVYRPVFEQLGFVTCRTFETPAAGTIPLFLLNRDYVTDIFGERAVELMIEGNNGQDKIVDVLERPGYYAEIVMEIRKEFRERHSPDARLRELIGFIEE
;
A
#
# COMPACT_ATOMS: atom_id res chain seq x y z
N MET A 1 -16.02 -18.43 -12.67
CA MET A 1 -14.71 -19.01 -12.29
C MET A 1 -14.61 -19.12 -10.79
N LYS A 2 -13.90 -20.13 -10.29
CA LYS A 2 -13.48 -20.29 -8.90
C LYS A 2 -12.00 -19.89 -8.77
N LEU A 3 -11.73 -18.76 -8.15
CA LEU A 3 -10.40 -18.19 -7.96
C LEU A 3 -9.90 -18.47 -6.53
N VAL A 4 -8.73 -19.03 -6.40
CA VAL A 4 -8.11 -19.31 -5.10
C VAL A 4 -6.91 -18.38 -4.91
N PHE A 5 -7.01 -17.44 -3.96
CA PHE A 5 -5.89 -16.61 -3.57
C PHE A 5 -5.11 -17.29 -2.43
N VAL A 6 -3.87 -17.61 -2.68
CA VAL A 6 -2.95 -18.09 -1.65
C VAL A 6 -2.33 -16.87 -0.99
N TYR A 7 -2.78 -16.57 0.22
CA TYR A 7 -2.33 -15.43 0.98
C TYR A 7 -1.91 -15.85 2.39
N TRP A 8 -0.63 -15.73 2.68
CA TRP A 8 -0.05 -16.17 3.94
C TRP A 8 0.83 -15.07 4.53
N GLY A 9 0.21 -13.94 4.85
CA GLY A 9 0.90 -12.81 5.46
C GLY A 9 0.96 -12.87 6.97
N TYR A 10 1.97 -12.24 7.54
CA TYR A 10 2.04 -11.98 8.97
C TYR A 10 1.10 -10.84 9.36
N GLY A 11 0.40 -11.02 10.48
CA GLY A 11 -0.46 -9.97 11.02
C GLY A 11 -1.63 -9.59 10.11
N ASN A 12 -2.09 -8.37 10.23
CA ASN A 12 -3.10 -7.77 9.37
C ASN A 12 -2.39 -6.83 8.37
N ALA A 13 -2.74 -6.94 7.11
CA ALA A 13 -2.18 -6.12 6.04
C ALA A 13 -3.31 -5.49 5.20
N GLY A 14 -3.00 -4.39 4.51
CA GLY A 14 -3.97 -3.66 3.68
C GLY A 14 -4.60 -4.51 2.59
N SER A 15 -3.84 -5.44 2.00
CA SER A 15 -4.32 -6.40 1.01
C SER A 15 -5.47 -7.30 1.47
N MET A 16 -5.72 -7.43 2.78
CA MET A 16 -6.92 -8.12 3.26
C MET A 16 -8.21 -7.38 2.89
N LEU A 17 -8.17 -6.04 2.84
CA LEU A 17 -9.29 -5.23 2.34
C LEU A 17 -9.43 -5.38 0.82
N ASP A 18 -8.31 -5.45 0.12
CA ASP A 18 -8.31 -5.68 -1.34
C ASP A 18 -8.92 -7.05 -1.66
N LEU A 19 -8.51 -8.11 -0.97
CA LEU A 19 -9.08 -9.45 -1.14
C LEU A 19 -10.58 -9.50 -0.85
N ARG A 20 -11.05 -8.72 0.14
CA ARG A 20 -12.49 -8.57 0.38
C ARG A 20 -13.18 -7.88 -0.79
N GLY A 21 -12.59 -6.83 -1.34
CA GLY A 21 -13.11 -6.15 -2.54
C GLY A 21 -13.20 -7.10 -3.75
N TYR A 22 -12.16 -7.91 -3.99
CA TYR A 22 -12.18 -8.95 -5.02
C TYR A 22 -13.28 -9.99 -4.78
N SER A 23 -13.48 -10.42 -3.53
CA SER A 23 -14.53 -11.38 -3.18
C SER A 23 -15.92 -10.84 -3.53
N LEU A 24 -16.22 -9.61 -3.10
CA LEU A 24 -17.48 -8.95 -3.38
C LEU A 24 -17.70 -8.67 -4.89
N ALA A 25 -16.65 -8.29 -5.61
CA ALA A 25 -16.70 -8.11 -7.06
C ALA A 25 -16.98 -9.44 -7.77
N ALA A 26 -16.32 -10.51 -7.33
CA ALA A 26 -16.52 -11.86 -7.88
C ALA A 26 -17.98 -12.32 -7.73
N GLU A 27 -18.57 -12.14 -6.54
CA GLU A 27 -19.98 -12.46 -6.31
C GLU A 27 -20.91 -11.72 -7.28
N ARG A 28 -20.69 -10.40 -7.47
CA ARG A 28 -21.48 -9.59 -8.42
C ARG A 28 -21.34 -10.06 -9.87
N MET A 29 -20.20 -10.62 -10.23
CA MET A 29 -19.88 -11.07 -11.58
C MET A 29 -20.16 -12.57 -11.81
N GLY A 30 -20.73 -13.28 -10.82
CA GLY A 30 -21.01 -14.71 -10.91
C GLY A 30 -19.77 -15.60 -10.80
N HIS A 31 -18.70 -15.11 -10.16
CA HIS A 31 -17.50 -15.85 -9.84
C HIS A 31 -17.40 -16.15 -8.34
N GLN A 32 -16.45 -16.97 -7.94
CA GLN A 32 -16.19 -17.32 -6.55
C GLN A 32 -14.72 -17.00 -6.21
N VAL A 33 -14.49 -16.40 -5.05
CA VAL A 33 -13.17 -16.18 -4.48
C VAL A 33 -13.07 -16.94 -3.16
N SER A 34 -11.98 -17.66 -2.97
CA SER A 34 -11.60 -18.24 -1.68
C SER A 34 -10.15 -17.89 -1.36
N ILE A 35 -9.87 -17.82 -0.05
CA ILE A 35 -8.52 -17.51 0.47
C ILE A 35 -7.92 -18.79 1.05
N TYR A 36 -6.84 -19.24 0.48
CA TYR A 36 -6.01 -20.31 1.03
C TYR A 36 -4.97 -19.69 1.97
N GLY A 37 -5.22 -19.74 3.26
CA GLY A 37 -4.35 -19.13 4.27
C GLY A 37 -4.95 -19.20 5.67
N PRO A 38 -4.25 -18.68 6.69
CA PRO A 38 -4.77 -18.63 8.05
C PRO A 38 -5.94 -17.66 8.16
N PRO A 39 -7.08 -18.08 8.70
CA PRO A 39 -8.24 -17.20 8.88
C PRO A 39 -7.90 -15.97 9.73
N LYS A 40 -8.38 -14.81 9.31
CA LYS A 40 -8.28 -13.54 10.04
C LYS A 40 -9.69 -13.07 10.42
N SER A 41 -10.03 -13.11 11.70
CA SER A 41 -11.38 -12.78 12.18
C SER A 41 -11.82 -11.35 11.88
N ALA A 42 -10.88 -10.42 11.74
CA ALA A 42 -11.17 -9.03 11.42
C ALA A 42 -11.72 -8.80 9.99
N PHE A 43 -11.63 -9.82 9.12
CA PHE A 43 -12.04 -9.72 7.71
C PHE A 43 -13.02 -10.84 7.39
N ALA A 44 -14.19 -10.47 6.87
CA ALA A 44 -15.19 -11.41 6.40
C ALA A 44 -14.79 -11.94 5.01
N LEU A 45 -13.94 -12.96 4.98
CA LEU A 45 -13.43 -13.63 3.79
C LEU A 45 -13.79 -15.12 3.84
N ASN A 46 -13.97 -15.71 2.67
CA ASN A 46 -14.19 -17.15 2.51
C ASN A 46 -12.84 -17.88 2.59
N TYR A 47 -12.46 -18.33 3.78
CA TYR A 47 -11.23 -19.12 3.97
C TYR A 47 -11.49 -20.59 3.68
N SER A 48 -10.71 -21.17 2.79
CA SER A 48 -10.80 -22.58 2.45
C SER A 48 -9.44 -23.14 2.06
N LYS A 49 -9.14 -24.36 2.53
CA LYS A 49 -8.03 -25.17 2.02
C LYS A 49 -8.45 -26.06 0.84
N ASP A 50 -9.71 -26.02 0.45
CA ASP A 50 -10.20 -26.78 -0.69
C ASP A 50 -9.89 -26.02 -1.98
N VAL A 51 -9.00 -26.58 -2.79
CA VAL A 51 -8.61 -26.09 -4.11
C VAL A 51 -9.14 -26.97 -5.24
N SER A 52 -10.00 -27.95 -4.91
CA SER A 52 -10.70 -28.75 -5.91
C SER A 52 -11.59 -27.83 -6.75
N ASP A 53 -11.69 -28.12 -8.03
CA ASP A 53 -12.47 -27.32 -9.00
C ASP A 53 -12.03 -25.84 -9.11
N ALA A 54 -10.81 -25.48 -8.66
CA ALA A 54 -10.26 -24.17 -8.91
C ALA A 54 -10.01 -23.97 -10.41
N ASP A 55 -10.42 -22.82 -10.92
CA ASP A 55 -10.07 -22.40 -12.29
C ASP A 55 -8.70 -21.73 -12.35
N ALA A 56 -8.28 -21.10 -11.25
CA ALA A 56 -6.96 -20.48 -11.13
C ALA A 56 -6.49 -20.42 -9.66
N VAL A 57 -5.17 -20.46 -9.49
CA VAL A 57 -4.48 -20.26 -8.20
C VAL A 57 -3.59 -19.03 -8.29
N ILE A 58 -3.81 -18.06 -7.43
CA ILE A 58 -3.12 -16.76 -7.40
C ILE A 58 -2.31 -16.64 -6.10
N PHE A 59 -1.00 -16.67 -6.20
CA PHE A 59 -0.09 -16.48 -5.06
C PHE A 59 0.12 -14.98 -4.84
N VAL A 60 -0.34 -14.45 -3.71
CA VAL A 60 -0.13 -13.04 -3.33
C VAL A 60 1.01 -12.97 -2.33
N LEU A 61 2.13 -12.40 -2.76
CA LEU A 61 3.32 -12.22 -1.94
C LEU A 61 3.30 -10.81 -1.31
N GLU A 62 2.80 -10.71 -0.09
CA GLU A 62 2.83 -9.51 0.73
C GLU A 62 3.10 -9.88 2.17
N TRP A 63 4.11 -9.23 2.78
CA TRP A 63 4.61 -9.58 4.12
C TRP A 63 4.97 -11.07 4.22
N THR A 64 5.47 -11.60 3.11
CA THR A 64 5.69 -13.02 2.91
C THR A 64 7.16 -13.32 3.04
N THR A 65 7.49 -14.34 3.82
CA THR A 65 8.78 -15.00 3.79
C THR A 65 8.55 -16.42 3.30
N ALA A 66 8.61 -16.63 1.97
CA ALA A 66 8.22 -17.88 1.32
C ALA A 66 8.94 -19.12 1.87
N LEU A 67 10.20 -18.97 2.28
CA LEU A 67 10.99 -20.04 2.89
C LEU A 67 10.44 -20.47 4.26
N GLN A 68 9.62 -19.63 4.92
CA GLN A 68 8.95 -19.94 6.19
C GLN A 68 7.61 -20.66 5.99
N PHE A 69 7.11 -20.78 4.76
CA PHE A 69 5.82 -21.45 4.49
C PHE A 69 5.95 -22.90 4.10
N GLY A 70 7.16 -23.42 3.87
CA GLY A 70 7.40 -24.73 3.30
C GLY A 70 6.54 -25.82 3.94
N ASP A 71 6.38 -25.78 5.26
CA ASP A 71 5.65 -26.81 6.04
C ASP A 71 4.18 -26.46 6.29
N GLN A 72 3.71 -25.28 5.92
CA GLN A 72 2.36 -24.79 6.25
C GLN A 72 1.40 -24.84 5.06
N LEU A 73 1.92 -24.88 3.84
CA LEU A 73 1.16 -24.99 2.60
C LEU A 73 1.28 -26.42 2.05
N ASP A 74 0.15 -26.97 1.62
CA ASP A 74 0.14 -28.19 0.84
C ASP A 74 0.52 -27.87 -0.63
N TRP A 75 1.83 -27.74 -0.86
CA TRP A 75 2.38 -27.38 -2.16
C TRP A 75 2.01 -28.38 -3.25
N ALA A 76 2.02 -29.68 -2.93
CA ALA A 76 1.65 -30.71 -3.91
C ALA A 76 0.22 -30.47 -4.41
N ARG A 77 -0.71 -30.23 -3.49
CA ARG A 77 -2.09 -29.95 -3.83
C ARG A 77 -2.26 -28.62 -4.58
N LEU A 78 -1.62 -27.53 -4.14
CA LEU A 78 -1.69 -26.24 -4.80
C LEU A 78 -1.14 -26.26 -6.23
N LEU A 79 -0.01 -26.97 -6.44
CA LEU A 79 0.64 -27.05 -7.76
C LEU A 79 -0.02 -28.04 -8.70
N THR A 80 -0.85 -28.95 -8.20
CA THR A 80 -1.60 -29.92 -9.02
C THR A 80 -3.07 -29.56 -9.21
N ALA A 81 -3.60 -28.59 -8.45
CA ALA A 81 -4.99 -28.16 -8.53
C ALA A 81 -5.37 -27.60 -9.91
N VAL A 82 -4.44 -26.86 -10.53
CA VAL A 82 -4.61 -26.26 -11.85
C VAL A 82 -3.32 -26.41 -12.68
N PRO A 83 -3.41 -26.41 -14.02
CA PRO A 83 -2.23 -26.39 -14.88
C PRO A 83 -1.41 -25.10 -14.66
N ARG A 84 -0.15 -25.10 -15.09
CA ARG A 84 0.82 -24.06 -14.78
C ARG A 84 0.43 -22.67 -15.34
N ASP A 85 -0.19 -22.63 -16.51
CA ASP A 85 -0.71 -21.42 -17.17
C ASP A 85 -1.90 -20.77 -16.44
N ARG A 86 -2.53 -21.51 -15.50
CA ARG A 86 -3.58 -21.04 -14.60
C ARG A 86 -3.08 -20.67 -13.20
N ARG A 87 -1.76 -20.64 -13.00
CA ARG A 87 -1.11 -20.19 -11.78
C ARG A 87 -0.48 -18.82 -11.99
N LEU A 88 -0.75 -17.89 -11.09
CA LEU A 88 -0.27 -16.51 -11.15
C LEU A 88 0.44 -16.16 -9.86
N ILE A 89 1.45 -15.29 -9.95
CA ILE A 89 2.06 -14.64 -8.80
C ILE A 89 1.80 -13.15 -8.87
N ILE A 90 1.38 -12.56 -7.77
CA ILE A 90 1.31 -11.12 -7.56
C ILE A 90 2.34 -10.78 -6.48
N ASP A 91 3.47 -10.25 -6.89
CA ASP A 91 4.60 -9.94 -6.02
C ASP A 91 4.52 -8.49 -5.51
N CYS A 92 3.79 -8.30 -4.42
CA CYS A 92 3.60 -7.00 -3.77
C CYS A 92 4.81 -6.54 -2.94
N ASP A 93 5.73 -7.45 -2.59
CA ASP A 93 6.92 -7.15 -1.82
C ASP A 93 8.16 -6.86 -2.68
N GLY A 94 8.09 -7.15 -3.98
CA GLY A 94 9.18 -6.91 -4.93
C GLY A 94 10.31 -7.94 -4.85
N HIS A 95 10.01 -9.16 -4.39
CA HIS A 95 10.99 -10.23 -4.25
C HIS A 95 11.53 -10.75 -5.59
N TYR A 96 10.72 -10.67 -6.64
CA TYR A 96 11.13 -11.12 -7.99
C TYR A 96 11.91 -10.03 -8.74
N ASN A 97 12.95 -9.52 -8.09
CA ASN A 97 13.89 -8.54 -8.65
C ASN A 97 15.31 -8.87 -8.24
N GLU A 98 16.29 -8.29 -8.96
CA GLU A 98 17.67 -8.20 -8.50
C GLU A 98 17.72 -7.44 -7.16
N PRO A 99 18.78 -7.60 -6.36
CA PRO A 99 18.89 -6.91 -5.09
C PRO A 99 18.70 -5.41 -5.20
N ILE A 100 17.79 -4.86 -4.40
CA ILE A 100 17.50 -3.43 -4.31
C ILE A 100 17.72 -3.01 -2.87
N SER A 101 18.53 -1.97 -2.68
CA SER A 101 18.83 -1.41 -1.38
C SER A 101 18.75 0.09 -1.42
N TYR A 102 18.14 0.69 -0.40
CA TYR A 102 18.12 2.11 -0.22
C TYR A 102 18.06 2.47 1.26
N GLY A 103 19.20 2.94 1.80
CA GLY A 103 19.26 3.39 3.19
C GLY A 103 18.87 2.32 4.22
N GLY A 104 19.19 1.07 3.97
CA GLY A 104 18.84 -0.07 4.83
C GLY A 104 17.51 -0.76 4.51
N ASP A 105 16.71 -0.20 3.61
CA ASP A 105 15.47 -0.83 3.15
C ASP A 105 15.75 -1.72 1.93
N TYR A 106 15.57 -3.02 2.07
CA TYR A 106 15.85 -4.01 1.04
C TYR A 106 14.59 -4.80 0.71
N ASN A 107 14.41 -5.14 -0.56
CA ASN A 107 13.56 -6.26 -0.96
C ASN A 107 14.31 -7.59 -0.82
N HIS A 108 15.64 -7.56 -1.01
CA HIS A 108 16.57 -8.69 -0.82
C HIS A 108 17.81 -8.23 -0.07
N ARG A 109 18.40 -9.11 0.72
CA ARG A 109 19.61 -8.82 1.50
C ARG A 109 20.89 -9.12 0.74
N THR A 110 20.88 -10.15 -0.11
CA THR A 110 22.02 -10.64 -0.86
C THR A 110 21.63 -11.06 -2.28
N MET A 111 22.61 -11.22 -3.15
CA MET A 111 22.41 -11.83 -4.49
C MET A 111 21.87 -13.25 -4.38
N GLN A 112 22.33 -14.02 -3.40
CA GLN A 112 21.85 -15.38 -3.16
C GLN A 112 20.35 -15.36 -2.78
N SER A 113 19.95 -14.54 -1.81
CA SER A 113 18.55 -14.41 -1.39
C SER A 113 17.64 -13.97 -2.54
N SER A 114 18.12 -13.07 -3.40
CA SER A 114 17.41 -12.66 -4.61
C SER A 114 17.23 -13.83 -5.59
N ALA A 115 18.29 -14.61 -5.83
CA ALA A 115 18.22 -15.76 -6.71
C ALA A 115 17.29 -16.86 -6.16
N GLU A 116 17.30 -17.09 -4.85
CA GLU A 116 16.40 -18.04 -4.18
C GLU A 116 14.93 -17.63 -4.36
N TRP A 117 14.60 -16.35 -4.15
CA TRP A 117 13.26 -15.83 -4.38
C TRP A 117 12.82 -15.95 -5.84
N MET A 118 13.70 -15.57 -6.79
CA MET A 118 13.39 -15.69 -8.21
C MET A 118 13.18 -17.15 -8.61
N GLY A 119 14.05 -18.07 -8.18
CA GLY A 119 13.89 -19.50 -8.43
C GLY A 119 12.63 -20.08 -7.80
N PHE A 120 12.26 -19.62 -6.60
CA PHE A 120 11.01 -20.00 -5.98
C PHE A 120 9.79 -19.54 -6.81
N CYS A 121 9.72 -18.29 -7.21
CA CYS A 121 8.65 -17.79 -8.06
C CYS A 121 8.59 -18.53 -9.40
N ASP A 122 9.73 -18.75 -10.04
CA ASP A 122 9.81 -19.50 -11.31
C ASP A 122 9.36 -20.96 -11.15
N SER A 123 9.44 -21.54 -9.95
CA SER A 123 8.91 -22.88 -9.68
C SER A 123 7.39 -22.93 -9.59
N LEU A 124 6.75 -21.83 -9.20
CA LEU A 124 5.30 -21.75 -8.95
C LEU A 124 4.51 -21.46 -10.21
N ALA A 125 4.89 -20.47 -11.00
CA ALA A 125 4.10 -19.97 -12.11
C ALA A 125 4.97 -19.31 -13.19
N ASP A 126 4.42 -19.22 -14.41
CA ASP A 126 5.02 -18.47 -15.52
C ASP A 126 4.51 -17.03 -15.59
N LYS A 127 3.31 -16.78 -15.05
CA LYS A 127 2.66 -15.47 -15.03
C LYS A 127 3.00 -14.74 -13.73
N ILE A 128 3.94 -13.79 -13.79
CA ILE A 128 4.41 -13.01 -12.65
C ILE A 128 4.04 -11.55 -12.84
N PHE A 129 3.38 -10.97 -11.84
CA PHE A 129 2.89 -9.61 -11.84
C PHE A 129 3.47 -8.83 -10.67
N GLN A 130 3.67 -7.52 -10.89
CA GLN A 130 4.03 -6.58 -9.84
C GLN A 130 3.12 -5.34 -9.89
N PRO A 131 2.81 -4.71 -8.74
CA PRO A 131 1.91 -3.57 -8.66
C PRO A 131 2.61 -2.27 -9.09
N THR A 132 3.08 -2.22 -10.32
CA THR A 132 3.76 -1.07 -10.93
C THR A 132 3.46 -1.01 -12.41
N TYR A 133 3.41 0.19 -12.98
CA TYR A 133 3.35 0.37 -14.44
C TYR A 133 4.70 0.15 -15.14
N ARG A 134 5.80 0.12 -14.38
CA ARG A 134 7.17 0.02 -14.92
C ARG A 134 7.95 -1.15 -14.29
N PRO A 135 7.55 -2.41 -14.56
CA PRO A 135 8.29 -3.57 -14.06
C PRO A 135 9.75 -3.52 -14.54
N ARG A 136 10.69 -3.85 -13.67
CA ARG A 136 12.11 -3.85 -14.01
C ARG A 136 12.53 -5.04 -14.86
N ARG A 137 11.82 -6.17 -14.74
CA ARG A 137 12.13 -7.40 -15.46
C ARG A 137 11.18 -7.58 -16.63
N LYS A 138 11.72 -8.00 -17.80
CA LYS A 138 10.94 -8.16 -19.04
C LYS A 138 9.85 -9.24 -18.98
N ASN A 139 10.05 -10.26 -18.12
CA ASN A 139 9.09 -11.35 -17.91
C ASN A 139 8.07 -11.05 -16.79
N VAL A 140 8.12 -9.87 -16.20
CA VAL A 140 7.15 -9.40 -15.21
C VAL A 140 6.14 -8.49 -15.91
N ARG A 141 4.88 -8.70 -15.63
CA ARG A 141 3.78 -7.88 -16.14
C ARG A 141 3.29 -6.91 -15.08
N SER A 142 2.69 -5.82 -15.52
CA SER A 142 2.02 -4.86 -14.64
C SER A 142 0.66 -5.39 -14.23
N PHE A 143 0.38 -5.36 -12.92
CA PHE A 143 -0.97 -5.54 -12.38
C PHE A 143 -1.08 -4.81 -11.05
N LEU A 144 -1.88 -3.77 -10.99
CA LEU A 144 -2.10 -3.03 -9.75
C LEU A 144 -3.10 -3.79 -8.88
N PHE A 145 -2.56 -4.64 -8.01
CA PHE A 145 -3.35 -5.54 -7.15
C PHE A 145 -4.26 -4.80 -6.17
N HIS A 146 -3.78 -3.70 -5.60
CA HIS A 146 -4.57 -2.89 -4.68
C HIS A 146 -5.72 -2.21 -5.41
N ILE A 147 -6.83 -2.04 -4.70
CA ILE A 147 -8.08 -1.53 -5.26
C ILE A 147 -8.44 -0.15 -4.68
N TYR A 148 -9.24 0.58 -5.43
CA TYR A 148 -9.96 1.76 -4.99
C TYR A 148 -11.43 1.42 -4.80
N ASP A 149 -11.89 1.32 -3.54
CA ASP A 149 -13.29 1.08 -3.26
C ASP A 149 -14.02 2.42 -3.05
N PRO A 150 -14.96 2.79 -3.94
CA PRO A 150 -15.76 4.01 -3.77
C PRO A 150 -16.55 4.06 -2.45
N ALA A 151 -16.82 2.92 -1.83
CA ALA A 151 -17.47 2.87 -0.51
C ALA A 151 -16.62 3.47 0.63
N TRP A 152 -15.31 3.64 0.41
CA TRP A 152 -14.42 4.29 1.38
C TRP A 152 -14.41 5.81 1.27
N GLU A 153 -15.08 6.38 0.25
CA GLU A 153 -15.04 7.82 0.04
C GLU A 153 -15.73 8.60 1.15
N SER A 154 -14.97 9.48 1.75
CA SER A 154 -15.48 10.49 2.67
C SER A 154 -15.65 11.83 1.95
N PRO A 155 -16.62 12.67 2.36
CA PRO A 155 -16.78 14.02 1.80
C PRO A 155 -15.50 14.86 1.97
N LEU A 156 -15.19 15.65 0.95
CA LEU A 156 -14.09 16.65 0.98
C LEU A 156 -14.61 17.93 1.67
N ASN A 157 -14.84 17.82 2.98
CA ASN A 157 -15.23 18.95 3.83
C ASN A 157 -14.05 19.31 4.75
N PHE A 158 -13.62 20.56 4.72
CA PHE A 158 -12.45 21.03 5.46
C PHE A 158 -12.78 21.97 6.62
N ALA A 159 -14.06 22.31 6.83
CA ALA A 159 -14.46 23.27 7.86
C ALA A 159 -14.19 22.79 9.28
N ASP A 160 -14.39 21.48 9.52
CA ASP A 160 -14.36 20.90 10.88
C ASP A 160 -13.23 19.87 11.05
N LYS A 161 -12.11 20.01 10.32
CA LYS A 161 -10.97 19.11 10.47
C LYS A 161 -10.27 19.32 11.80
N GLU A 162 -10.02 18.21 12.50
CA GLU A 162 -9.35 18.23 13.81
C GLU A 162 -7.86 18.60 13.68
N PHE A 163 -7.23 18.22 12.56
CA PHE A 163 -5.80 18.43 12.31
C PHE A 163 -5.58 19.16 10.99
N SER A 164 -4.59 20.06 10.96
CA SER A 164 -4.06 20.55 9.69
C SER A 164 -3.38 19.44 8.92
N MET A 165 -2.56 18.62 9.59
CA MET A 165 -1.91 17.45 9.03
C MET A 165 -2.19 16.21 9.88
N ILE A 166 -2.52 15.11 9.23
CA ILE A 166 -2.51 13.79 9.87
C ILE A 166 -1.79 12.78 8.99
N TYR A 167 -1.00 11.92 9.60
CA TYR A 167 -0.43 10.74 8.95
C TYR A 167 -0.81 9.49 9.74
N VAL A 168 -1.24 8.44 9.05
CA VAL A 168 -1.59 7.16 9.68
C VAL A 168 -0.68 6.07 9.12
N GLY A 169 0.10 5.43 9.97
CA GLY A 169 1.03 4.36 9.62
C GLY A 169 2.20 4.28 10.61
N HIS A 170 2.88 3.14 10.64
CA HIS A 170 4.04 2.92 11.52
C HIS A 170 5.30 3.66 11.03
N THR A 171 6.34 3.71 11.87
CA THR A 171 7.58 4.47 11.62
C THR A 171 8.52 3.82 10.61
N LYS A 172 8.43 2.50 10.37
CA LYS A 172 9.39 1.75 9.55
C LYS A 172 9.63 2.42 8.20
N PHE A 173 10.87 2.86 7.96
CA PHE A 173 11.35 3.57 6.75
C PHE A 173 10.64 4.90 6.43
N ARG A 174 9.87 5.48 7.37
CA ARG A 174 9.07 6.68 7.11
C ARG A 174 9.72 7.98 7.56
N TRP A 175 10.60 7.91 8.56
CA TRP A 175 11.20 9.13 9.15
C TRP A 175 11.87 10.04 8.12
N ARG A 176 12.64 9.46 7.19
CA ARG A 176 13.37 10.22 6.18
C ARG A 176 12.48 11.10 5.29
N GLY A 177 11.31 10.61 4.91
CA GLY A 177 10.33 11.38 4.17
C GLY A 177 9.55 12.32 5.08
N MET A 178 9.09 11.82 6.24
CA MET A 178 8.28 12.57 7.18
C MET A 178 9.01 13.81 7.72
N VAL A 179 10.30 13.70 8.05
CA VAL A 179 11.08 14.85 8.57
C VAL A 179 11.15 16.01 7.58
N LYS A 180 11.05 15.77 6.27
CA LYS A 180 11.01 16.84 5.26
C LYS A 180 9.74 17.67 5.40
N VAL A 181 8.60 17.02 5.56
CA VAL A 181 7.30 17.69 5.80
C VAL A 181 7.31 18.44 7.13
N LEU A 182 7.78 17.78 8.19
CA LEU A 182 7.83 18.39 9.53
C LEU A 182 8.74 19.63 9.58
N ARG A 183 9.86 19.61 8.88
CA ARG A 183 10.72 20.79 8.75
C ARG A 183 10.08 21.92 7.94
N ALA A 184 9.26 21.59 6.96
CA ALA A 184 8.47 22.59 6.24
C ALA A 184 7.40 23.20 7.14
N ILE A 185 6.71 22.37 7.93
CA ILE A 185 5.74 22.83 8.96
C ILE A 185 6.42 23.70 10.02
N GLU A 186 7.60 23.33 10.52
CA GLU A 186 8.34 24.11 11.55
C GLU A 186 8.56 25.57 11.11
N LYS A 187 8.83 25.80 9.82
CA LYS A 187 9.05 27.15 9.28
C LYS A 187 7.80 28.04 9.24
N VAL A 188 6.62 27.43 9.25
CA VAL A 188 5.31 28.10 9.16
C VAL A 188 4.38 27.65 10.29
N ARG A 189 4.96 27.31 11.45
CA ARG A 189 4.27 26.65 12.55
C ARG A 189 3.09 27.46 13.11
N ASP A 190 3.19 28.77 13.08
CA ASP A 190 2.15 29.73 13.49
C ASP A 190 0.91 29.72 12.58
N ARG A 191 1.06 29.25 11.34
CA ARG A 191 -0.02 29.13 10.34
C ARG A 191 -0.61 27.70 10.26
N VAL A 192 -0.01 26.75 10.97
CA VAL A 192 -0.42 25.33 10.96
C VAL A 192 -1.06 24.98 12.30
N GLY A 193 -2.27 24.48 12.28
CA GLY A 193 -2.95 24.00 13.47
C GLY A 193 -2.33 22.71 14.03
N ARG A 194 -3.15 21.82 14.58
CA ARG A 194 -2.69 20.53 15.12
C ARG A 194 -2.09 19.63 14.04
N VAL A 195 -1.06 18.90 14.41
CA VAL A 195 -0.33 17.96 13.57
C VAL A 195 -0.28 16.61 14.28
N ALA A 196 -0.70 15.53 13.64
CA ALA A 196 -0.71 14.21 14.25
C ALA A 196 0.02 13.16 13.40
N LEU A 197 0.75 12.27 14.08
CA LEU A 197 1.31 11.03 13.56
C LEU A 197 0.67 9.87 14.33
N VAL A 198 -0.10 9.04 13.63
CA VAL A 198 -0.88 7.95 14.20
C VAL A 198 -0.26 6.61 13.81
N GLY A 199 0.11 5.79 14.80
CA GLY A 199 0.68 4.47 14.54
C GLY A 199 1.81 4.10 15.49
N GLU A 200 2.33 2.91 15.31
CA GLU A 200 3.40 2.38 16.16
C GLU A 200 4.73 3.13 15.96
N GLY A 201 5.42 3.37 17.05
CA GLY A 201 6.79 3.86 17.08
C GLY A 201 6.94 5.39 17.03
N TRP A 202 5.89 6.18 16.83
CA TRP A 202 5.99 7.65 16.81
C TRP A 202 6.20 8.23 18.20
N GLY A 203 5.37 7.87 19.17
CA GLY A 203 5.47 8.36 20.55
C GLY A 203 6.56 7.64 21.33
N GLU A 204 6.45 6.33 21.44
CA GLU A 204 7.35 5.47 22.16
C GLU A 204 7.92 4.37 21.24
N PRO A 205 9.15 3.87 21.50
CA PRO A 205 9.63 2.66 20.85
C PRO A 205 8.68 1.49 21.16
N VAL A 206 8.56 0.56 20.24
CA VAL A 206 7.88 -0.71 20.49
C VAL A 206 8.92 -1.82 20.60
N ASP A 207 8.72 -2.76 21.53
CA ASP A 207 9.72 -3.77 21.89
C ASP A 207 10.23 -4.56 20.69
N TRP A 208 9.35 -4.94 19.78
CA TRP A 208 9.75 -5.70 18.60
C TRP A 208 10.67 -4.92 17.63
N MET A 209 10.69 -3.59 17.66
CA MET A 209 11.60 -2.77 16.85
C MET A 209 13.05 -2.88 17.31
N GLU A 210 13.29 -3.18 18.57
CA GLU A 210 14.64 -3.34 19.12
C GLU A 210 15.27 -4.69 18.73
N TRP A 211 14.44 -5.69 18.45
CA TRP A 211 14.87 -7.02 18.04
C TRP A 211 15.12 -7.13 16.53
N ASP A 212 14.64 -6.16 15.75
CA ASP A 212 14.88 -6.13 14.30
C ASP A 212 16.34 -5.73 14.04
N GLU A 213 17.08 -6.53 13.30
CA GLU A 213 18.44 -6.23 12.86
C GLU A 213 18.54 -4.89 12.10
N HIS A 214 17.41 -4.35 11.65
CA HIS A 214 17.26 -3.08 10.98
C HIS A 214 16.61 -2.00 11.85
N LYS A 215 16.82 -2.04 13.18
CA LYS A 215 16.23 -1.06 14.11
C LYS A 215 16.44 0.42 13.70
N ALA A 216 17.51 0.71 12.96
CA ALA A 216 17.74 2.05 12.40
C ALA A 216 16.62 2.51 11.44
N ASN A 217 15.89 1.58 10.82
CA ASN A 217 14.79 1.89 9.92
C ASN A 217 13.51 2.36 10.65
N TYR A 218 13.49 2.20 11.98
CA TYR A 218 12.40 2.68 12.85
C TYR A 218 12.78 3.96 13.60
N TYR A 219 13.92 4.55 13.27
CA TYR A 219 14.37 5.76 13.92
C TYR A 219 13.36 6.91 13.82
N VAL A 220 13.15 7.59 14.94
CA VAL A 220 12.34 8.81 15.06
C VAL A 220 13.02 9.73 16.06
N ASP A 221 13.21 10.98 15.69
CA ASP A 221 13.62 12.03 16.64
C ASP A 221 12.41 12.54 17.43
N ARG A 222 12.11 11.86 18.54
CA ARG A 222 10.97 12.19 19.42
C ARG A 222 11.12 13.50 20.12
N ALA A 223 12.37 13.91 20.44
CA ALA A 223 12.62 15.21 21.01
C ALA A 223 12.24 16.33 20.04
N TYR A 224 12.53 16.12 18.75
CA TYR A 224 12.12 17.02 17.69
C TYR A 224 10.60 17.09 17.54
N LEU A 225 9.91 15.93 17.52
CA LEU A 225 8.44 15.90 17.46
C LEU A 225 7.81 16.70 18.61
N LYS A 226 8.31 16.51 19.83
CA LYS A 226 7.85 17.24 21.00
C LYS A 226 8.13 18.75 20.89
N LYS A 227 9.33 19.13 20.42
CA LYS A 227 9.71 20.53 20.20
C LYS A 227 8.74 21.27 19.29
N ILE A 228 8.30 20.62 18.19
CA ILE A 228 7.40 21.24 17.20
C ILE A 228 5.93 20.94 17.47
N CYS A 229 5.58 20.42 18.64
CA CYS A 229 4.21 20.12 19.10
C CYS A 229 3.44 19.20 18.12
N VAL A 230 4.02 18.04 17.82
CA VAL A 230 3.36 16.97 17.04
C VAL A 230 2.72 15.97 17.99
N ASP A 231 1.45 15.69 17.79
CA ASP A 231 0.70 14.67 18.52
C ASP A 231 1.09 13.27 17.99
N ALA A 232 1.75 12.47 18.82
CA ALA A 232 2.02 11.06 18.52
C ALA A 232 0.90 10.20 19.13
N LEU A 233 0.06 9.61 18.28
CA LEU A 233 -1.13 8.88 18.66
C LEU A 233 -0.95 7.35 18.45
N PRO A 234 -1.65 6.52 19.24
CA PRO A 234 -1.57 5.07 19.10
C PRO A 234 -2.10 4.59 17.74
N PRO A 235 -1.75 3.36 17.31
CA PRO A 235 -2.28 2.78 16.09
C PRO A 235 -3.80 2.59 16.16
N VAL A 236 -4.44 2.64 15.00
CA VAL A 236 -5.87 2.36 14.84
C VAL A 236 -6.08 1.08 14.03
N PRO A 237 -7.22 0.40 14.20
CA PRO A 237 -7.59 -0.75 13.37
C PRO A 237 -7.60 -0.39 11.88
N PHE A 238 -7.32 -1.35 11.01
CA PHE A 238 -7.27 -1.12 9.55
C PHE A 238 -8.58 -0.52 9.00
N GLN A 239 -9.71 -0.95 9.53
CA GLN A 239 -11.04 -0.46 9.13
C GLN A 239 -11.26 1.02 9.48
N GLU A 240 -10.50 1.56 10.42
CA GLU A 240 -10.59 2.95 10.87
C GLU A 240 -9.55 3.87 10.21
N VAL A 241 -8.63 3.33 9.41
CA VAL A 241 -7.53 4.10 8.81
C VAL A 241 -8.07 5.26 7.96
N ALA A 242 -8.98 5.00 7.03
CA ALA A 242 -9.54 6.04 6.17
C ALA A 242 -10.31 7.11 6.98
N ALA A 243 -11.12 6.69 7.97
CA ALA A 243 -11.82 7.60 8.85
C ALA A 243 -10.88 8.44 9.71
N THR A 244 -9.75 7.87 10.13
CA THR A 244 -8.73 8.59 10.89
C THR A 244 -7.99 9.60 10.00
N ILE A 245 -7.61 9.23 8.79
CA ILE A 245 -7.01 10.13 7.80
C ILE A 245 -7.96 11.30 7.50
N ASN A 246 -9.27 11.04 7.43
CA ASN A 246 -10.29 12.07 7.19
C ASN A 246 -10.29 13.21 8.22
N LYS A 247 -9.73 13.02 9.41
CA LYS A 247 -9.64 14.07 10.44
C LYS A 247 -8.65 15.19 10.09
N GLY A 248 -7.82 15.03 9.07
CA GLY A 248 -6.85 16.03 8.62
C GLY A 248 -7.25 16.78 7.37
N VAL A 249 -6.81 18.05 7.26
CA VAL A 249 -6.92 18.81 6.01
C VAL A 249 -6.06 18.15 4.94
N PHE A 250 -4.80 17.83 5.28
CA PHE A 250 -3.93 17.10 4.36
C PHE A 250 -3.23 15.92 5.02
N ASN A 251 -2.84 14.95 4.18
CA ASN A 251 -2.10 13.76 4.56
C ASN A 251 -0.82 13.66 3.70
N PRO A 252 0.39 13.62 4.28
CA PRO A 252 1.60 13.39 3.52
C PRO A 252 1.70 11.95 3.05
N VAL A 253 1.93 11.75 1.76
CA VAL A 253 2.11 10.42 1.16
C VAL A 253 3.61 10.15 1.08
N VAL A 254 4.09 9.30 1.99
CA VAL A 254 5.50 8.90 2.13
C VAL A 254 5.60 7.39 2.01
N TYR A 255 6.40 6.90 1.07
CA TYR A 255 6.61 5.48 0.83
C TYR A 255 7.91 4.96 1.44
N ARG A 256 8.01 3.64 1.52
CA ARG A 256 9.29 2.97 1.75
C ARG A 256 10.20 3.28 0.55
N PRO A 257 11.49 3.55 0.78
CA PRO A 257 12.42 3.86 -0.30
C PRO A 257 12.49 2.78 -1.40
N VAL A 258 12.40 1.51 -1.04
CA VAL A 258 12.40 0.42 -2.03
C VAL A 258 11.14 0.44 -2.90
N PHE A 259 9.98 0.74 -2.34
CA PHE A 259 8.73 0.84 -3.11
C PHE A 259 8.71 2.06 -4.03
N GLU A 260 9.30 3.17 -3.59
CA GLU A 260 9.51 4.34 -4.44
C GLU A 260 10.40 4.01 -5.63
N GLN A 261 11.51 3.26 -5.41
CA GLN A 261 12.41 2.84 -6.49
C GLN A 261 11.77 1.84 -7.46
N LEU A 262 10.88 0.96 -6.98
CA LEU A 262 10.16 0.00 -7.81
C LEU A 262 8.95 0.63 -8.51
N GLY A 263 8.53 1.84 -8.10
CA GLY A 263 7.29 2.45 -8.54
C GLY A 263 6.06 1.65 -8.12
N PHE A 264 6.12 1.00 -6.95
CA PHE A 264 5.04 0.14 -6.47
C PHE A 264 3.85 0.94 -5.95
N VAL A 265 2.67 0.57 -6.41
CA VAL A 265 1.39 1.02 -5.86
C VAL A 265 1.07 0.19 -4.62
N THR A 266 0.60 0.85 -3.58
CA THR A 266 0.23 0.23 -2.31
C THR A 266 -1.21 0.59 -1.95
N CYS A 267 -1.80 -0.06 -0.95
CA CYS A 267 -3.13 0.30 -0.46
C CYS A 267 -3.24 1.80 -0.11
N ARG A 268 -2.16 2.40 0.41
CA ARG A 268 -2.09 3.83 0.74
C ARG A 268 -2.34 4.75 -0.45
N THR A 269 -1.99 4.32 -1.66
CA THR A 269 -2.23 5.03 -2.92
C THR A 269 -3.72 5.34 -3.09
N PHE A 270 -4.57 4.40 -2.72
CA PHE A 270 -6.03 4.49 -2.90
C PHE A 270 -6.75 5.00 -1.65
N GLU A 271 -6.30 4.62 -0.47
CA GLU A 271 -6.91 5.03 0.80
C GLU A 271 -6.88 6.55 1.02
N THR A 272 -5.76 7.21 0.67
CA THR A 272 -5.60 8.65 0.95
C THR A 272 -6.57 9.52 0.15
N PRO A 273 -6.71 9.38 -1.19
CA PRO A 273 -7.73 10.13 -1.92
C PRO A 273 -9.16 9.80 -1.48
N ALA A 274 -9.43 8.53 -1.10
CA ALA A 274 -10.75 8.13 -0.61
C ALA A 274 -11.10 8.76 0.73
N ALA A 275 -10.12 9.00 1.59
CA ALA A 275 -10.33 9.44 2.97
C ALA A 275 -10.85 10.89 3.16
N GLY A 276 -11.13 11.64 2.10
CA GLY A 276 -11.65 13.01 2.24
C GLY A 276 -10.62 14.02 2.76
N THR A 277 -9.36 13.81 2.44
CA THR A 277 -8.20 14.66 2.77
C THR A 277 -7.45 15.01 1.49
N ILE A 278 -6.58 16.00 1.56
CA ILE A 278 -5.71 16.37 0.43
C ILE A 278 -4.40 15.58 0.56
N PRO A 279 -4.07 14.68 -0.38
CA PRO A 279 -2.76 14.02 -0.38
C PRO A 279 -1.67 15.03 -0.73
N LEU A 280 -0.57 15.06 0.04
CA LEU A 280 0.64 15.78 -0.34
C LEU A 280 1.76 14.79 -0.64
N PHE A 281 2.16 14.71 -1.90
CA PHE A 281 3.08 13.70 -2.38
C PHE A 281 4.54 14.09 -2.16
N LEU A 282 5.30 13.19 -1.50
CA LEU A 282 6.75 13.21 -1.43
C LEU A 282 7.31 12.05 -2.26
N LEU A 283 6.84 11.92 -3.46
CA LEU A 283 7.11 10.81 -4.39
C LEU A 283 7.76 11.34 -5.66
N ASN A 284 8.25 10.42 -6.49
CA ASN A 284 8.76 10.75 -7.81
C ASN A 284 7.65 11.33 -8.71
N ARG A 285 7.95 12.36 -9.50
CA ARG A 285 6.99 13.06 -10.39
C ARG A 285 6.36 12.09 -11.40
N ASP A 286 7.17 11.27 -12.04
CA ASP A 286 6.67 10.29 -13.02
C ASP A 286 5.67 9.33 -12.37
N TYR A 287 5.95 8.88 -11.13
CA TYR A 287 5.03 8.05 -10.37
C TYR A 287 3.69 8.77 -10.12
N VAL A 288 3.75 10.02 -9.66
CA VAL A 288 2.53 10.80 -9.40
C VAL A 288 1.72 10.99 -10.66
N THR A 289 2.37 11.34 -11.79
CA THR A 289 1.71 11.49 -13.08
C THR A 289 1.09 10.18 -13.57
N ASP A 290 1.84 9.08 -13.54
CA ASP A 290 1.39 7.78 -14.05
C ASP A 290 0.17 7.24 -13.27
N ILE A 291 0.12 7.48 -11.96
CA ILE A 291 -0.91 6.89 -11.08
C ILE A 291 -2.08 7.84 -10.84
N PHE A 292 -1.81 9.12 -10.60
CA PHE A 292 -2.83 10.09 -10.16
C PHE A 292 -3.21 11.11 -11.25
N GLY A 293 -2.53 11.08 -12.40
CA GLY A 293 -2.75 12.01 -13.52
C GLY A 293 -1.90 13.27 -13.44
N GLU A 294 -1.83 13.99 -14.56
CA GLU A 294 -0.95 15.16 -14.74
C GLU A 294 -1.22 16.26 -13.70
N ARG A 295 -2.47 16.53 -13.42
CA ARG A 295 -2.85 17.60 -12.49
C ARG A 295 -2.46 17.30 -11.04
N ALA A 296 -2.29 16.03 -10.67
CA ALA A 296 -1.85 15.62 -9.36
C ALA A 296 -0.43 16.09 -8.98
N VAL A 297 0.37 16.51 -9.97
CA VAL A 297 1.67 17.14 -9.76
C VAL A 297 1.56 18.41 -8.90
N GLU A 298 0.42 19.10 -8.94
CA GLU A 298 0.16 20.24 -8.08
C GLU A 298 0.06 19.90 -6.60
N LEU A 299 -0.12 18.62 -6.25
CA LEU A 299 -0.13 18.10 -4.88
C LEU A 299 1.27 17.68 -4.38
N MET A 300 2.33 17.93 -5.15
CA MET A 300 3.68 17.51 -4.78
C MET A 300 4.39 18.54 -3.91
N ILE A 301 5.16 18.02 -2.96
CA ILE A 301 6.20 18.76 -2.25
C ILE A 301 7.53 18.49 -2.94
N GLU A 302 8.06 19.48 -3.66
CA GLU A 302 9.31 19.37 -4.41
C GLU A 302 10.34 20.40 -3.94
N GLY A 303 11.60 20.01 -3.89
CA GLY A 303 12.69 20.91 -3.54
C GLY A 303 12.47 21.66 -2.22
N ASN A 304 12.44 22.98 -2.27
CA ASN A 304 12.28 23.85 -1.09
C ASN A 304 10.89 24.49 -0.97
N ASN A 305 9.91 24.06 -1.78
CA ASN A 305 8.56 24.67 -1.79
C ASN A 305 7.62 24.17 -0.67
N GLY A 306 8.07 23.24 0.17
CA GLY A 306 7.19 22.54 1.12
C GLY A 306 6.40 23.47 2.03
N GLN A 307 7.02 24.52 2.55
CA GLN A 307 6.36 25.49 3.43
C GLN A 307 5.25 26.27 2.70
N ASP A 308 5.53 26.74 1.48
CA ASP A 308 4.58 27.52 0.69
C ASP A 308 3.42 26.64 0.22
N LYS A 309 3.71 25.39 -0.17
CA LYS A 309 2.71 24.38 -0.53
C LYS A 309 1.77 24.07 0.64
N ILE A 310 2.31 23.84 1.83
CA ILE A 310 1.51 23.56 3.04
C ILE A 310 0.57 24.70 3.34
N VAL A 311 1.08 25.94 3.32
CA VAL A 311 0.27 27.13 3.57
C VAL A 311 -0.82 27.27 2.51
N ASP A 312 -0.48 27.14 1.25
CA ASP A 312 -1.44 27.25 0.14
C ASP A 312 -2.57 26.22 0.22
N VAL A 313 -2.24 24.97 0.58
CA VAL A 313 -3.25 23.92 0.80
C VAL A 313 -4.19 24.26 1.95
N LEU A 314 -3.68 24.82 3.04
CA LEU A 314 -4.50 25.20 4.19
C LEU A 314 -5.39 26.41 3.90
N GLU A 315 -4.95 27.35 3.07
CA GLU A 315 -5.70 28.55 2.70
C GLU A 315 -6.71 28.30 1.57
N ARG A 316 -6.42 27.38 0.65
CA ARG A 316 -7.25 27.09 -0.53
C ARG A 316 -7.61 25.60 -0.66
N PRO A 317 -8.12 24.94 0.43
CA PRO A 317 -8.37 23.52 0.39
C PRO A 317 -9.40 23.11 -0.69
N GLY A 318 -10.34 23.99 -1.02
CA GLY A 318 -11.34 23.77 -2.06
C GLY A 318 -10.72 23.59 -3.45
N TYR A 319 -9.69 24.38 -3.79
CA TYR A 319 -8.96 24.24 -5.04
C TYR A 319 -8.30 22.84 -5.17
N TYR A 320 -7.64 22.39 -4.11
CA TYR A 320 -6.99 21.08 -4.10
C TYR A 320 -7.99 19.92 -4.03
N ALA A 321 -9.18 20.16 -3.46
CA ALA A 321 -10.27 19.20 -3.46
C ALA A 321 -10.74 18.86 -4.88
N GLU A 322 -10.74 19.83 -5.81
CA GLU A 322 -11.08 19.57 -7.22
C GLU A 322 -10.13 18.55 -7.84
N ILE A 323 -8.82 18.67 -7.56
CA ILE A 323 -7.82 17.71 -8.04
C ILE A 323 -8.09 16.31 -7.46
N VAL A 324 -8.43 16.24 -6.16
CA VAL A 324 -8.78 14.95 -5.51
C VAL A 324 -10.03 14.35 -6.14
N MET A 325 -11.03 15.17 -6.52
CA MET A 325 -12.22 14.68 -7.20
C MET A 325 -11.93 14.10 -8.58
N GLU A 326 -10.99 14.70 -9.33
CA GLU A 326 -10.52 14.15 -10.62
C GLU A 326 -9.82 12.81 -10.43
N ILE A 327 -8.91 12.71 -9.43
CA ILE A 327 -8.26 11.45 -9.06
C ILE A 327 -9.29 10.38 -8.71
N ARG A 328 -10.28 10.70 -7.86
CA ARG A 328 -11.35 9.77 -7.49
C ARG A 328 -12.14 9.26 -8.68
N LYS A 329 -12.47 10.15 -9.61
CA LYS A 329 -13.19 9.78 -10.83
C LYS A 329 -12.41 8.73 -11.63
N GLU A 330 -11.14 9.01 -11.90
CA GLU A 330 -10.27 8.07 -12.63
C GLU A 330 -10.09 6.74 -11.87
N PHE A 331 -9.93 6.80 -10.55
CA PHE A 331 -9.76 5.60 -9.73
C PHE A 331 -11.00 4.72 -9.70
N ARG A 332 -12.23 5.29 -9.64
CA ARG A 332 -13.47 4.52 -9.76
C ARG A 332 -13.55 3.75 -11.08
N GLU A 333 -13.11 4.36 -12.15
CA GLU A 333 -13.17 3.76 -13.49
C GLU A 333 -12.11 2.66 -13.67
N ARG A 334 -10.86 2.93 -13.27
CA ARG A 334 -9.71 2.08 -13.58
C ARG A 334 -9.31 1.11 -12.46
N HIS A 335 -9.57 1.47 -11.21
CA HIS A 335 -9.04 0.75 -10.05
C HIS A 335 -10.12 0.22 -9.11
N SER A 336 -11.40 0.30 -9.48
CA SER A 336 -12.46 -0.34 -8.71
C SER A 336 -12.26 -1.84 -8.60
N PRO A 337 -12.79 -2.51 -7.56
CA PRO A 337 -12.72 -3.96 -7.42
C PRO A 337 -13.16 -4.71 -8.67
N ASP A 338 -14.24 -4.22 -9.31
CA ASP A 338 -14.77 -4.83 -10.54
C ASP A 338 -13.82 -4.68 -11.74
N ALA A 339 -13.19 -3.50 -11.89
CA ALA A 339 -12.23 -3.25 -12.96
C ALA A 339 -10.97 -4.13 -12.79
N ARG A 340 -10.44 -4.19 -11.57
CA ARG A 340 -9.25 -5.00 -11.27
C ARG A 340 -9.53 -6.50 -11.41
N LEU A 341 -10.71 -6.96 -10.98
CA LEU A 341 -11.07 -8.36 -11.14
C LEU A 341 -11.22 -8.77 -12.63
N ARG A 342 -11.86 -7.92 -13.46
CA ARG A 342 -11.93 -8.19 -14.91
C ARG A 342 -10.55 -8.28 -15.55
N GLU A 343 -9.64 -7.40 -15.19
CA GLU A 343 -8.27 -7.45 -15.68
C GLU A 343 -7.55 -8.73 -15.25
N LEU A 344 -7.69 -9.13 -13.97
CA LEU A 344 -7.12 -10.39 -13.46
C LEU A 344 -7.67 -11.61 -14.20
N ILE A 345 -8.98 -11.65 -14.43
CA ILE A 345 -9.62 -12.72 -15.20
C ILE A 345 -9.07 -12.76 -16.62
N GLY A 346 -8.92 -11.59 -17.27
CA GLY A 346 -8.29 -11.52 -18.60
C GLY A 346 -6.91 -12.15 -18.63
N PHE A 347 -6.08 -11.91 -17.63
CA PHE A 347 -4.76 -12.54 -17.51
C PHE A 347 -4.80 -14.05 -17.24
N ILE A 348 -5.85 -14.55 -16.60
CA ILE A 348 -6.05 -15.99 -16.39
C ILE A 348 -6.42 -16.67 -17.69
N GLU A 349 -7.22 -16.02 -18.53
CA GLU A 349 -7.75 -16.58 -19.78
C GLU A 349 -6.74 -16.55 -20.95
N GLU A 350 -5.71 -15.69 -20.91
CA GLU A 350 -4.57 -15.70 -21.84
C GLU A 350 -3.73 -16.98 -21.71
#